data_92ff6e9790a2311222e1209b7f03bbe4
#
_entry.id   92ff6e9790a2311222e1209b7f03bbe4
#
_cell.length_a   1.000
_cell.length_b   1.000
_cell.length_c   1.000
_cell.angle_alpha   90.00
_cell.angle_beta   90.00
_cell.angle_gamma   90.00
#
_symmetry.space_group_name_H-M   'P 1'
#
loop_
_entity.id
_entity.type
_entity.pdbx_description
1 polymer ?
#
loop_
_entity_poly.entity_id
_entity_poly.type
_entity_poly.pdbx_seq_one_letter_code
_entity_poly.pdbx_strand_id
1 'polypeptide(L)'
;MRNLKRALSLTLASVMLLGMMVVGAGAAGFPDVADDNDNVEAIEVLQAIEVMVGNADTGNFEPDRSVTRTEMAVVMANLLKLDYKYYEASCPFWDVPTWARPYVGACYANKIVSGYGDGTYGALDPITPVQAASMMMRALGYFQYSEDYKDGFETATVRQGTQIGIFEGIGSSADKDMTRGQVARMALNALESEMVTFT
;
A
#
# COMPACT_ATOMS: atom_id res chain seq x y z
N MET A 1 3.68 17.29 0.94
CA MET A 1 3.10 16.82 2.22
C MET A 1 1.66 17.32 2.47
N ARG A 2 1.32 18.60 2.34
CA ARG A 2 -0.07 19.10 2.57
C ARG A 2 -1.11 18.47 1.64
N ASN A 3 -0.78 18.20 0.39
CA ASN A 3 -1.69 17.56 -0.57
C ASN A 3 -1.83 16.05 -0.32
N LEU A 4 -0.79 15.40 0.16
CA LEU A 4 -0.79 14.00 0.55
C LEU A 4 -1.74 13.75 1.74
N LYS A 5 -1.67 14.61 2.75
CA LYS A 5 -2.58 14.55 3.92
C LYS A 5 -4.04 14.79 3.53
N ARG A 6 -4.32 15.70 2.59
CA ARG A 6 -5.67 15.93 2.06
C ARG A 6 -6.19 14.74 1.27
N ALA A 7 -5.35 14.13 0.43
CA ALA A 7 -5.72 12.93 -0.32
C ALA A 7 -6.08 11.78 0.64
N LEU A 8 -5.24 11.50 1.63
CA LEU A 8 -5.46 10.43 2.59
C LEU A 8 -6.72 10.68 3.46
N SER A 9 -6.96 11.92 3.89
CA SER A 9 -8.15 12.25 4.68
C SER A 9 -9.45 12.15 3.87
N LEU A 10 -9.41 12.46 2.57
CA LEU A 10 -10.55 12.29 1.67
C LEU A 10 -10.83 10.81 1.40
N THR A 11 -9.77 10.00 1.27
CA THR A 11 -9.88 8.54 1.10
C THR A 11 -10.48 7.91 2.37
N LEU A 12 -10.02 8.32 3.55
CA LEU A 12 -10.53 7.86 4.84
C LEU A 12 -12.02 8.20 5.03
N ALA A 13 -12.43 9.42 4.67
CA ALA A 13 -13.85 9.82 4.73
C ALA A 13 -14.72 9.00 3.77
N SER A 14 -14.17 8.63 2.60
CA SER A 14 -14.87 7.78 1.62
C SER A 14 -15.02 6.34 2.13
N VAL A 15 -14.01 5.80 2.81
CA VAL A 15 -14.03 4.46 3.41
C VAL A 15 -15.07 4.38 4.54
N MET A 16 -15.15 5.38 5.42
CA MET A 16 -16.16 5.41 6.48
C MET A 16 -17.60 5.48 5.93
N LEU A 17 -17.81 6.20 4.83
CA LEU A 17 -19.11 6.28 4.15
C LEU A 17 -19.47 4.96 3.44
N LEU A 18 -18.50 4.29 2.83
CA LEU A 18 -18.66 3.00 2.15
C LEU A 18 -18.88 1.86 3.16
N GLY A 19 -18.17 1.85 4.28
CA GLY A 19 -18.35 0.86 5.35
C GLY A 19 -19.77 0.86 5.94
N MET A 20 -20.50 1.99 5.86
CA MET A 20 -21.93 2.05 6.24
C MET A 20 -22.89 1.54 5.13
N MET A 21 -22.42 1.44 3.88
CA MET A 21 -23.24 1.00 2.75
C MET A 21 -23.06 -0.48 2.37
N VAL A 22 -21.94 -1.09 2.77
CA VAL A 22 -21.59 -2.48 2.41
C VAL A 22 -22.36 -3.53 3.23
N VAL A 23 -22.99 -3.14 4.34
CA VAL A 23 -23.84 -4.04 5.11
C VAL A 23 -25.19 -4.24 4.38
N GLY A 24 -25.20 -5.02 3.29
CA GLY A 24 -26.43 -5.49 2.68
C GLY A 24 -26.54 -5.53 1.16
N ALA A 25 -25.54 -5.17 0.39
CA ALA A 25 -25.53 -5.43 -1.04
C ALA A 25 -24.64 -6.66 -1.28
N GLY A 26 -25.23 -7.75 -1.78
CA GLY A 26 -24.46 -8.90 -2.23
C GLY A 26 -23.36 -8.40 -3.17
N ALA A 27 -22.12 -8.56 -2.75
CA ALA A 27 -20.97 -8.00 -3.43
C ALA A 27 -20.92 -8.52 -4.86
N ALA A 28 -20.63 -7.65 -5.81
CA ALA A 28 -20.02 -8.07 -7.07
C ALA A 28 -18.60 -8.56 -6.74
N GLY A 29 -18.52 -9.65 -5.99
CA GLY A 29 -17.26 -10.22 -5.53
C GLY A 29 -16.49 -10.75 -6.72
N PHE A 30 -15.17 -10.76 -6.59
CA PHE A 30 -14.32 -11.44 -7.54
C PHE A 30 -14.60 -12.95 -7.52
N PRO A 31 -14.67 -13.62 -8.68
CA PRO A 31 -15.03 -15.05 -8.75
C PRO A 31 -14.11 -15.98 -7.95
N ASP A 32 -12.89 -15.54 -7.69
CA ASP A 32 -11.83 -16.26 -6.99
C ASP A 32 -11.64 -15.82 -5.53
N VAL A 33 -12.52 -14.97 -5.01
CA VAL A 33 -12.52 -14.56 -3.59
C VAL A 33 -13.76 -15.14 -2.94
N ALA A 34 -13.58 -16.12 -2.07
CA ALA A 34 -14.67 -16.73 -1.32
C ALA A 34 -15.19 -15.78 -0.21
N ASP A 35 -16.47 -15.87 0.11
CA ASP A 35 -17.12 -15.03 1.13
C ASP A 35 -16.49 -15.19 2.53
N ASP A 36 -15.85 -16.32 2.81
CA ASP A 36 -15.15 -16.63 4.05
C ASP A 36 -13.63 -16.34 3.98
N ASN A 37 -13.15 -15.68 2.92
CA ASN A 37 -11.75 -15.27 2.83
C ASN A 37 -11.44 -14.20 3.90
N ASP A 38 -10.37 -14.42 4.67
CA ASP A 38 -9.95 -13.53 5.78
C ASP A 38 -9.76 -12.06 5.33
N ASN A 39 -9.50 -11.83 4.05
CA ASN A 39 -9.26 -10.50 3.48
C ASN A 39 -10.42 -9.97 2.64
N VAL A 40 -11.59 -10.64 2.60
CA VAL A 40 -12.71 -10.29 1.71
C VAL A 40 -13.13 -8.83 1.89
N GLU A 41 -13.34 -8.38 3.12
CA GLU A 41 -13.70 -7.00 3.44
C GLU A 41 -12.68 -5.99 2.89
N ALA A 42 -11.39 -6.26 3.13
CA ALA A 42 -10.33 -5.38 2.65
C ALA A 42 -10.28 -5.32 1.13
N ILE A 43 -10.44 -6.46 0.45
CA ILE A 43 -10.48 -6.56 -1.01
C ILE A 43 -11.65 -5.74 -1.57
N GLU A 44 -12.85 -5.89 -0.99
CA GLU A 44 -14.04 -5.14 -1.42
C GLU A 44 -13.88 -3.63 -1.24
N VAL A 45 -13.36 -3.20 -0.08
CA VAL A 45 -13.11 -1.78 0.18
C VAL A 45 -12.09 -1.21 -0.80
N LEU A 46 -10.95 -1.89 -0.99
CA LEU A 46 -9.90 -1.40 -1.90
C LEU A 46 -10.34 -1.40 -3.37
N GLN A 47 -11.24 -2.32 -3.78
CA GLN A 47 -11.89 -2.32 -5.08
C GLN A 47 -12.84 -1.12 -5.21
N ALA A 48 -13.72 -0.91 -4.23
CA ALA A 48 -14.72 0.15 -4.26
C ALA A 48 -14.10 1.56 -4.36
N ILE A 49 -12.91 1.76 -3.81
CA ILE A 49 -12.15 3.03 -3.91
C ILE A 49 -11.13 3.03 -5.07
N GLU A 50 -11.14 2.01 -5.92
CA GLU A 50 -10.28 1.87 -7.11
C GLU A 50 -8.77 1.87 -6.82
N VAL A 51 -8.37 1.39 -5.64
CA VAL A 51 -6.95 1.26 -5.26
C VAL A 51 -6.37 -0.05 -5.74
N MET A 52 -7.12 -1.14 -5.55
CA MET A 52 -6.77 -2.47 -6.07
C MET A 52 -7.95 -3.00 -6.88
N VAL A 53 -7.70 -3.27 -8.15
CA VAL A 53 -8.69 -3.80 -9.10
C VAL A 53 -8.34 -5.22 -9.52
N GLY A 54 -9.32 -5.94 -10.03
CA GLY A 54 -9.11 -7.27 -10.58
C GLY A 54 -8.36 -7.24 -11.90
N ASN A 55 -7.95 -8.43 -12.34
CA ASN A 55 -7.37 -8.64 -13.65
C ASN A 55 -8.46 -8.45 -14.73
N ALA A 56 -8.21 -7.53 -15.66
CA ALA A 56 -9.21 -7.15 -16.69
C ALA A 56 -9.55 -8.30 -17.65
N ASP A 57 -8.65 -9.26 -17.84
CA ASP A 57 -8.86 -10.38 -18.79
C ASP A 57 -9.63 -11.53 -18.13
N THR A 58 -9.42 -11.78 -16.85
CA THR A 58 -10.00 -12.91 -16.12
C THR A 58 -11.15 -12.54 -15.19
N GLY A 59 -11.24 -11.28 -14.78
CA GLY A 59 -12.14 -10.81 -13.75
C GLY A 59 -11.75 -11.23 -12.33
N ASN A 60 -10.62 -11.91 -12.14
CA ASN A 60 -10.14 -12.41 -10.85
C ASN A 60 -9.37 -11.34 -10.08
N PHE A 61 -9.40 -11.43 -8.75
CA PHE A 61 -8.56 -10.62 -7.87
C PHE A 61 -7.17 -11.24 -7.66
N GLU A 62 -7.08 -12.55 -7.66
CA GLU A 62 -5.87 -13.33 -7.40
C GLU A 62 -5.32 -13.10 -5.96
N PRO A 63 -6.12 -13.36 -4.90
CA PRO A 63 -5.80 -12.99 -3.53
C PRO A 63 -4.50 -13.60 -3.00
N ASP A 64 -4.14 -14.79 -3.48
CA ASP A 64 -2.95 -15.54 -3.05
C ASP A 64 -1.69 -15.26 -3.87
N ARG A 65 -1.80 -14.46 -4.93
CA ARG A 65 -0.65 -14.09 -5.77
C ARG A 65 0.28 -13.12 -5.04
N SER A 66 1.58 -13.41 -5.07
CA SER A 66 2.61 -12.49 -4.53
C SER A 66 2.60 -11.14 -5.23
N VAL A 67 2.89 -10.08 -4.48
CA VAL A 67 2.97 -8.71 -4.97
C VAL A 67 4.42 -8.28 -5.08
N THR A 68 4.81 -7.73 -6.21
CA THR A 68 6.14 -7.15 -6.38
C THR A 68 6.25 -5.75 -5.76
N ARG A 69 7.47 -5.30 -5.50
CA ARG A 69 7.73 -3.94 -5.02
C ARG A 69 7.20 -2.87 -5.98
N THR A 70 7.26 -3.13 -7.29
CA THR A 70 6.67 -2.26 -8.32
C THR A 70 5.15 -2.19 -8.20
N GLU A 71 4.47 -3.33 -8.07
CA GLU A 71 3.02 -3.37 -7.90
C GLU A 71 2.58 -2.69 -6.60
N MET A 72 3.37 -2.83 -5.53
CA MET A 72 3.11 -2.10 -4.28
C MET A 72 3.21 -0.58 -4.49
N ALA A 73 4.15 -0.09 -5.30
CA ALA A 73 4.21 1.34 -5.63
C ALA A 73 2.98 1.81 -6.42
N VAL A 74 2.41 0.97 -7.28
CA VAL A 74 1.13 1.26 -7.96
C VAL A 74 -0.01 1.36 -6.94
N VAL A 75 -0.11 0.41 -6.02
CA VAL A 75 -1.10 0.45 -4.92
C VAL A 75 -0.96 1.76 -4.12
N MET A 76 0.26 2.14 -3.74
CA MET A 76 0.50 3.37 -3.00
C MET A 76 0.13 4.63 -3.79
N ALA A 77 0.47 4.69 -5.08
CA ALA A 77 0.12 5.82 -5.92
C ALA A 77 -1.40 5.99 -6.06
N ASN A 78 -2.14 4.88 -6.21
CA ASN A 78 -3.60 4.86 -6.27
C ASN A 78 -4.21 5.23 -4.91
N LEU A 79 -3.73 4.66 -3.82
CA LEU A 79 -4.20 4.92 -2.45
C LEU A 79 -4.10 6.40 -2.08
N LEU A 80 -3.00 7.02 -2.48
CA LEU A 80 -2.72 8.43 -2.20
C LEU A 80 -3.25 9.38 -3.28
N LYS A 81 -3.92 8.84 -4.32
CA LYS A 81 -4.42 9.61 -5.47
C LYS A 81 -3.34 10.54 -6.05
N LEU A 82 -2.11 10.02 -6.18
CA LEU A 82 -0.99 10.78 -6.75
C LEU A 82 -1.22 11.02 -8.24
N ASP A 83 -0.95 12.22 -8.70
CA ASP A 83 -0.93 12.54 -10.14
C ASP A 83 0.39 12.03 -10.76
N TYR A 84 0.51 10.71 -10.86
CA TYR A 84 1.74 10.01 -11.23
C TYR A 84 2.21 10.28 -12.66
N LYS A 85 1.33 10.71 -13.58
CA LYS A 85 1.61 10.83 -15.03
C LYS A 85 2.82 11.71 -15.37
N TYR A 86 3.16 12.65 -14.50
CA TYR A 86 4.26 13.59 -14.71
C TYR A 86 5.57 13.18 -14.04
N TYR A 87 5.62 11.99 -13.41
CA TYR A 87 6.74 11.58 -12.56
C TYR A 87 7.68 10.53 -13.18
N GLU A 88 7.53 10.22 -14.47
CA GLU A 88 8.40 9.26 -15.14
C GLU A 88 9.88 9.63 -15.02
N ALA A 89 10.22 10.90 -15.27
CA ALA A 89 11.57 11.43 -15.14
C ALA A 89 12.09 11.50 -13.70
N SER A 90 11.19 11.43 -12.71
CA SER A 90 11.54 11.43 -11.28
C SER A 90 11.93 10.05 -10.74
N CYS A 91 11.82 9.00 -11.56
CA CYS A 91 12.24 7.66 -11.20
C CYS A 91 13.74 7.49 -11.46
N PRO A 92 14.61 7.43 -10.42
CA PRO A 92 16.04 7.36 -10.60
C PRO A 92 16.54 5.92 -10.86
N PHE A 93 15.67 4.91 -10.76
CA PHE A 93 16.04 3.52 -10.78
C PHE A 93 16.03 2.96 -12.20
N TRP A 94 17.11 2.29 -12.58
CA TRP A 94 17.28 1.77 -13.93
C TRP A 94 16.56 0.43 -14.17
N ASP A 95 16.29 -0.35 -13.12
CA ASP A 95 15.62 -1.65 -13.17
C ASP A 95 14.08 -1.56 -13.21
N VAL A 96 13.52 -0.36 -13.06
CA VAL A 96 12.07 -0.15 -13.12
C VAL A 96 11.59 -0.13 -14.56
N PRO A 97 10.65 -1.02 -14.97
CA PRO A 97 10.12 -1.06 -16.32
C PRO A 97 9.40 0.26 -16.67
N THR A 98 9.43 0.63 -17.95
CA THR A 98 8.95 1.93 -18.45
C THR A 98 7.52 2.23 -17.99
N TRP A 99 6.61 1.25 -18.06
CA TRP A 99 5.21 1.44 -17.66
C TRP A 99 5.03 1.81 -16.18
N ALA A 100 5.95 1.38 -15.33
CA ALA A 100 5.88 1.58 -13.88
C ALA A 100 6.65 2.81 -13.39
N ARG A 101 7.55 3.36 -14.21
CA ARG A 101 8.35 4.54 -13.85
C ARG A 101 7.54 5.72 -13.33
N PRO A 102 6.37 6.08 -13.91
CA PRO A 102 5.55 7.15 -13.37
C PRO A 102 5.10 6.91 -11.93
N TYR A 103 4.67 5.69 -11.61
CA TYR A 103 4.19 5.31 -10.26
C TYR A 103 5.34 5.29 -9.25
N VAL A 104 6.43 4.61 -9.56
CA VAL A 104 7.61 4.54 -8.69
C VAL A 104 8.22 5.93 -8.53
N GLY A 105 8.30 6.73 -9.60
CA GLY A 105 8.77 8.10 -9.58
C GLY A 105 7.93 9.01 -8.69
N ALA A 106 6.60 8.90 -8.75
CA ALA A 106 5.69 9.64 -7.87
C ALA A 106 5.88 9.25 -6.40
N CYS A 107 5.96 7.95 -6.11
CA CYS A 107 6.22 7.46 -4.76
C CYS A 107 7.61 7.91 -4.24
N TYR A 108 8.63 7.89 -5.09
CA TYR A 108 9.98 8.36 -4.74
C TYR A 108 10.01 9.86 -4.44
N ALA A 109 9.42 10.69 -5.30
CA ALA A 109 9.35 12.14 -5.10
C ALA A 109 8.59 12.53 -3.82
N ASN A 110 7.63 11.69 -3.40
CA ASN A 110 6.88 11.87 -2.14
C ASN A 110 7.52 11.14 -0.94
N LYS A 111 8.73 10.59 -1.08
CA LYS A 111 9.48 9.89 -0.04
C LYS A 111 8.79 8.63 0.52
N ILE A 112 7.88 8.04 -0.24
CA ILE A 112 7.18 6.79 0.13
C ILE A 112 8.09 5.59 -0.09
N VAL A 113 8.86 5.60 -1.18
CA VAL A 113 9.79 4.51 -1.54
C VAL A 113 11.24 4.99 -1.59
N SER A 114 12.14 4.05 -1.43
CA SER A 114 13.57 4.20 -1.69
C SER A 114 14.09 2.95 -2.41
N GLY A 115 15.20 3.07 -3.14
CA GLY A 115 15.93 1.94 -3.70
C GLY A 115 16.90 1.31 -2.71
N TYR A 116 17.67 0.35 -3.19
CA TYR A 116 18.66 -0.40 -2.40
C TYR A 116 20.01 0.34 -2.21
N GLY A 117 20.17 1.51 -2.81
CA GLY A 117 21.39 2.34 -2.67
C GLY A 117 22.41 2.13 -3.79
N ASP A 118 22.20 1.14 -4.66
CA ASP A 118 23.05 0.82 -5.82
C ASP A 118 22.48 1.31 -7.16
N GLY A 119 21.40 2.10 -7.11
CA GLY A 119 20.68 2.58 -8.29
C GLY A 119 19.52 1.66 -8.71
N THR A 120 19.30 0.55 -8.00
CA THR A 120 18.16 -0.34 -8.23
C THR A 120 17.01 -0.07 -7.25
N TYR A 121 15.81 -0.41 -7.70
CA TYR A 121 14.59 -0.41 -6.88
C TYR A 121 14.27 -1.82 -6.36
N GLY A 122 14.73 -2.85 -7.03
CA GLY A 122 14.26 -4.23 -6.86
C GLY A 122 12.88 -4.40 -7.47
N ALA A 123 12.71 -3.97 -8.72
CA ALA A 123 11.39 -3.81 -9.34
C ALA A 123 10.55 -5.10 -9.37
N LEU A 124 11.19 -6.24 -9.56
CA LEU A 124 10.54 -7.55 -9.63
C LEU A 124 10.62 -8.34 -8.32
N ASP A 125 11.31 -7.82 -7.31
CA ASP A 125 11.40 -8.49 -6.02
C ASP A 125 10.03 -8.51 -5.36
N PRO A 126 9.63 -9.61 -4.72
CA PRO A 126 8.45 -9.65 -3.90
C PRO A 126 8.53 -8.64 -2.75
N ILE A 127 7.40 -8.02 -2.41
CA ILE A 127 7.33 -7.10 -1.27
C ILE A 127 7.19 -7.89 0.04
N THR A 128 7.96 -7.51 1.06
CA THR A 128 7.81 -8.08 2.42
C THR A 128 6.85 -7.23 3.26
N PRO A 129 6.25 -7.80 4.35
CA PRO A 129 5.38 -7.04 5.25
C PRO A 129 6.05 -5.80 5.83
N VAL A 130 7.32 -5.89 6.20
CA VAL A 130 8.07 -4.73 6.75
C VAL A 130 8.25 -3.64 5.70
N GLN A 131 8.57 -4.01 4.46
CA GLN A 131 8.72 -3.03 3.38
C GLN A 131 7.38 -2.37 3.04
N ALA A 132 6.30 -3.13 2.92
CA ALA A 132 4.96 -2.60 2.66
C ALA A 132 4.49 -1.69 3.79
N ALA A 133 4.63 -2.12 5.05
CA ALA A 133 4.29 -1.32 6.22
C ALA A 133 5.07 0.00 6.27
N SER A 134 6.37 -0.03 5.97
CA SER A 134 7.18 1.20 5.91
C SER A 134 6.66 2.18 4.86
N MET A 135 6.26 1.70 3.68
CA MET A 135 5.66 2.55 2.64
C MET A 135 4.36 3.19 3.12
N MET A 136 3.48 2.43 3.74
CA MET A 136 2.20 2.93 4.27
C MET A 136 2.41 3.90 5.43
N MET A 137 3.30 3.60 6.37
CA MET A 137 3.59 4.49 7.49
C MET A 137 4.23 5.80 7.05
N ARG A 138 5.09 5.79 6.02
CA ARG A 138 5.61 7.04 5.43
C ARG A 138 4.49 7.90 4.84
N ALA A 139 3.49 7.27 4.21
CA ALA A 139 2.30 7.97 3.73
C ALA A 139 1.48 8.59 4.86
N LEU A 140 1.38 7.92 6.01
CA LEU A 140 0.74 8.40 7.23
C LEU A 140 1.54 9.51 7.95
N GLY A 141 2.77 9.78 7.53
CA GLY A 141 3.64 10.83 8.10
C GLY A 141 4.66 10.32 9.11
N TYR A 142 4.75 9.01 9.34
CA TYR A 142 5.82 8.40 10.14
C TYR A 142 7.14 8.38 9.36
N PHE A 143 8.26 8.15 10.04
CA PHE A 143 9.58 7.96 9.43
C PHE A 143 10.03 9.09 8.50
N GLN A 144 9.83 10.32 8.96
CA GLN A 144 10.24 11.51 8.19
C GLN A 144 11.72 11.88 8.40
N TYR A 145 12.35 11.36 9.47
CA TYR A 145 13.71 11.67 9.87
C TYR A 145 14.56 10.40 9.97
N SER A 146 15.87 10.52 9.78
CA SER A 146 16.82 9.40 9.91
C SER A 146 16.87 8.83 11.33
N GLU A 147 16.62 9.67 12.32
CA GLU A 147 16.58 9.31 13.73
C GLU A 147 15.44 8.33 14.06
N ASP A 148 14.39 8.31 13.27
CA ASP A 148 13.27 7.38 13.40
C ASP A 148 13.73 5.92 13.24
N TYR A 149 14.85 5.69 12.55
CA TYR A 149 15.43 4.38 12.27
C TYR A 149 16.69 4.06 13.10
N LYS A 150 16.93 4.75 14.20
CA LYS A 150 18.13 4.55 15.04
C LYS A 150 18.33 3.12 15.53
N ASP A 151 17.27 2.35 15.67
CA ASP A 151 17.29 0.94 16.09
C ASP A 151 17.32 -0.02 14.87
N GLY A 152 17.53 0.51 13.67
CA GLY A 152 17.49 -0.21 12.40
C GLY A 152 16.11 -0.18 11.74
N PHE A 153 16.09 -0.31 10.41
CA PHE A 153 14.89 -0.20 9.57
C PHE A 153 13.79 -1.19 10.00
N GLU A 154 14.13 -2.46 10.12
CA GLU A 154 13.16 -3.51 10.43
C GLU A 154 12.59 -3.35 11.84
N THR A 155 13.45 -3.20 12.85
CA THR A 155 13.03 -3.04 14.24
C THR A 155 12.13 -1.83 14.44
N ALA A 156 12.50 -0.68 13.88
CA ALA A 156 11.71 0.54 13.98
C ALA A 156 10.34 0.37 13.30
N THR A 157 10.33 -0.23 12.10
CA THR A 157 9.11 -0.46 11.31
C THR A 157 8.16 -1.42 12.02
N VAL A 158 8.67 -2.56 12.53
CA VAL A 158 7.84 -3.54 13.24
C VAL A 158 7.27 -2.94 14.51
N ARG A 159 8.10 -2.26 15.32
CA ARG A 159 7.65 -1.62 16.56
C ARG A 159 6.53 -0.60 16.32
N GLN A 160 6.76 0.35 15.42
CA GLN A 160 5.79 1.39 15.12
C GLN A 160 4.55 0.84 14.44
N GLY A 161 4.72 -0.08 13.49
CA GLY A 161 3.61 -0.70 12.77
C GLY A 161 2.71 -1.55 13.68
N THR A 162 3.29 -2.27 14.64
CA THR A 162 2.52 -3.01 15.66
C THR A 162 1.74 -2.05 16.55
N GLN A 163 2.36 -0.93 16.95
CA GLN A 163 1.71 0.05 17.82
C GLN A 163 0.47 0.69 17.18
N ILE A 164 0.46 0.89 15.87
CA ILE A 164 -0.66 1.48 15.12
C ILE A 164 -1.59 0.44 14.46
N GLY A 165 -1.37 -0.85 14.72
CA GLY A 165 -2.23 -1.92 14.21
C GLY A 165 -2.04 -2.28 12.73
N ILE A 166 -0.99 -1.80 12.05
CA ILE A 166 -0.84 -1.98 10.59
C ILE A 166 -0.63 -3.45 10.18
N PHE A 167 -0.15 -4.30 11.09
CA PHE A 167 0.07 -5.73 10.88
C PHE A 167 -1.11 -6.62 11.30
N GLU A 168 -2.21 -6.07 11.77
CA GLU A 168 -3.37 -6.85 12.20
C GLU A 168 -3.94 -7.68 11.06
N GLY A 169 -4.17 -8.98 11.31
CA GLY A 169 -4.71 -9.91 10.31
C GLY A 169 -3.76 -10.30 9.18
N ILE A 170 -2.49 -9.88 9.19
CA ILE A 170 -1.54 -10.19 8.10
C ILE A 170 -1.05 -11.64 8.14
N GLY A 171 -0.86 -12.24 9.31
CA GLY A 171 -0.57 -13.67 9.49
C GLY A 171 0.74 -14.19 8.90
N SER A 172 1.64 -13.32 8.41
CA SER A 172 2.92 -13.71 7.81
C SER A 172 4.11 -13.27 8.65
N SER A 173 5.25 -14.00 8.53
CA SER A 173 6.51 -13.56 9.09
C SER A 173 7.09 -12.36 8.32
N ALA A 174 7.90 -11.55 8.98
CA ALA A 174 8.42 -10.27 8.47
C ALA A 174 9.20 -10.38 7.14
N ASP A 175 9.74 -11.55 6.84
CA ASP A 175 10.59 -11.89 5.70
C ASP A 175 9.88 -12.62 4.55
N LYS A 176 8.59 -12.96 4.72
CA LYS A 176 7.81 -13.63 3.68
C LYS A 176 7.25 -12.64 2.65
N ASP A 177 7.07 -13.15 1.42
CA ASP A 177 6.38 -12.42 0.37
C ASP A 177 4.93 -12.16 0.77
N MET A 178 4.45 -10.95 0.53
CA MET A 178 3.04 -10.63 0.73
C MET A 178 2.20 -11.02 -0.47
N THR A 179 1.01 -11.54 -0.19
CA THR A 179 -0.02 -11.77 -1.21
C THR A 179 -0.87 -10.53 -1.45
N ARG A 180 -1.61 -10.50 -2.56
CA ARG A 180 -2.53 -9.39 -2.88
C ARG A 180 -3.61 -9.20 -1.82
N GLY A 181 -4.15 -10.29 -1.26
CA GLY A 181 -5.10 -10.24 -0.14
C GLY A 181 -4.49 -9.58 1.11
N GLN A 182 -3.27 -9.96 1.46
CA GLN A 182 -2.55 -9.37 2.60
C GLN A 182 -2.21 -7.89 2.37
N VAL A 183 -1.83 -7.51 1.15
CA VAL A 183 -1.62 -6.10 0.80
C VAL A 183 -2.92 -5.30 0.94
N ALA A 184 -4.06 -5.86 0.50
CA ALA A 184 -5.36 -5.23 0.69
C ALA A 184 -5.69 -5.04 2.18
N ARG A 185 -5.49 -6.07 3.01
CA ARG A 185 -5.68 -5.98 4.47
C ARG A 185 -4.79 -4.91 5.10
N MET A 186 -3.50 -4.90 4.79
CA MET A 186 -2.57 -3.89 5.33
C MET A 186 -2.95 -2.46 4.87
N ALA A 187 -3.41 -2.30 3.64
CA ALA A 187 -3.86 -1.01 3.14
C ALA A 187 -5.14 -0.53 3.87
N LEU A 188 -6.07 -1.43 4.17
CA LEU A 188 -7.25 -1.11 4.98
C LEU A 188 -6.83 -0.70 6.40
N ASN A 189 -5.97 -1.48 7.06
CA ASN A 189 -5.44 -1.14 8.39
C ASN A 189 -4.76 0.25 8.38
N ALA A 190 -4.00 0.57 7.32
CA ALA A 190 -3.37 1.89 7.18
C ALA A 190 -4.40 3.02 7.01
N LEU A 191 -5.51 2.77 6.31
CA LEU A 191 -6.59 3.75 6.16
C LEU A 191 -7.33 4.02 7.48
N GLU A 192 -7.39 3.04 8.36
CA GLU A 192 -8.00 3.12 9.69
C GLU A 192 -7.05 3.67 10.77
N SER A 193 -5.73 3.70 10.47
CA SER A 193 -4.71 4.17 11.41
C SER A 193 -4.65 5.69 11.52
N GLU A 194 -4.24 6.18 12.68
CA GLU A 194 -4.04 7.61 12.91
C GLU A 194 -2.85 8.16 12.10
N MET A 195 -3.06 9.33 11.50
CA MET A 195 -1.97 10.07 10.84
C MET A 195 -1.20 10.91 11.85
N VAL A 196 0.13 11.00 11.65
CA VAL A 196 0.95 11.91 12.44
C VAL A 196 0.59 13.36 12.10
N THR A 197 0.14 14.11 13.11
CA THR A 197 -0.08 15.55 13.01
C THR A 197 1.12 16.27 13.59
N PHE A 198 1.83 17.01 12.74
CA PHE A 198 2.87 17.94 13.23
C PHE A 198 2.20 19.26 13.62
N THR A 199 2.24 19.57 14.88
CA THR A 199 1.87 20.88 15.43
C THR A 199 3.02 21.86 15.31
#